data_ff01d1281571c06183ce877075d28d27
#
_entry.id   ff01d1281571c06183ce877075d28d27
#
_cell.length_a   1.000
_cell.length_b   1.000
_cell.length_c   1.000
_cell.angle_alpha   90.00
_cell.angle_beta   90.00
_cell.angle_gamma   90.00
#
_symmetry.space_group_name_H-M   'P 1'
#
loop_
_entity.id
_entity.type
_entity.pdbx_description
1 polymer ?
#
loop_
_entity_poly.entity_id
_entity_poly.type
_entity_poly.pdbx_seq_one_letter_code
_entity_poly.pdbx_strand_id
1 'polypeptide(L)'
;QLQLVESGGGLVQPGGSLRLSCVVSGSIFAINTMGWYRQAPGKQRELVATMHSYGSTNYADSVKGRFTISRDNAKKTVYLQMNSLKPADTAVYYCHADDTGWGTVDSWGQGTQVTVSS
;
A
#
# COMPACT_ATOMS: atom_id res chain seq x y z
N GLN A 1 18.35 -1.86 6.28
CA GLN A 1 17.61 -0.84 5.56
C GLN A 1 16.82 -1.45 4.41
N LEU A 2 15.71 -0.84 4.09
CA LEU A 2 14.79 -1.36 3.13
C LEU A 2 14.64 -0.43 1.95
N GLN A 3 14.46 -1.01 0.77
CA GLN A 3 13.99 -0.29 -0.41
C GLN A 3 12.65 -0.87 -0.81
N LEU A 4 11.69 0.01 -1.09
CA LEU A 4 10.33 -0.35 -1.44
C LEU A 4 10.02 0.22 -2.83
N VAL A 5 9.56 -0.65 -3.74
CA VAL A 5 9.27 -0.24 -5.12
C VAL A 5 7.84 -0.64 -5.45
N GLU A 6 6.99 0.36 -5.66
CA GLU A 6 5.59 0.14 -6.03
C GLU A 6 5.43 0.02 -7.53
N SER A 7 4.38 -0.71 -7.94
CA SER A 7 3.93 -0.80 -9.31
C SER A 7 2.44 -1.13 -9.34
N GLY A 8 1.84 -1.02 -10.53
CA GLY A 8 0.45 -1.41 -10.76
C GLY A 8 -0.56 -0.26 -10.80
N GLY A 9 -0.11 0.96 -10.58
CA GLY A 9 -0.97 2.13 -10.70
C GLY A 9 -1.35 2.41 -12.16
N GLY A 10 -2.26 3.35 -12.32
CA GLY A 10 -2.70 3.76 -13.64
C GLY A 10 -4.06 4.43 -13.61
N LEU A 11 -4.62 4.58 -14.81
CA LEU A 11 -5.93 5.17 -15.02
C LEU A 11 -6.97 4.06 -15.15
N VAL A 12 -8.08 4.20 -14.42
CA VAL A 12 -9.15 3.23 -14.43
C VAL A 12 -10.49 3.97 -14.33
N GLN A 13 -11.54 3.37 -14.89
CA GLN A 13 -12.89 3.91 -14.79
C GLN A 13 -13.51 3.58 -13.43
N PRO A 14 -14.47 4.41 -12.96
CA PRO A 14 -15.22 4.07 -11.74
C PRO A 14 -15.85 2.67 -11.82
N GLY A 15 -15.78 1.94 -10.72
CA GLY A 15 -16.22 0.55 -10.66
C GLY A 15 -15.15 -0.45 -11.08
N GLY A 16 -14.03 0.01 -11.65
CA GLY A 16 -12.94 -0.86 -12.06
C GLY A 16 -12.09 -1.34 -10.91
N SER A 17 -11.05 -2.10 -11.26
CA SER A 17 -10.13 -2.72 -10.30
C SER A 17 -8.70 -2.49 -10.73
N LEU A 18 -7.81 -2.39 -9.72
CA LEU A 18 -6.36 -2.38 -9.90
C LEU A 18 -5.74 -3.24 -8.81
N ARG A 19 -4.56 -3.78 -9.09
CA ARG A 19 -3.74 -4.46 -8.08
C ARG A 19 -2.40 -3.77 -8.00
N LEU A 20 -2.10 -3.19 -6.85
CA LEU A 20 -0.79 -2.61 -6.59
C LEU A 20 0.14 -3.67 -6.01
N SER A 21 1.41 -3.57 -6.34
CA SER A 21 2.46 -4.43 -5.82
C SER A 21 3.57 -3.56 -5.23
N CYS A 22 4.17 -4.04 -4.14
CA CYS A 22 5.33 -3.41 -3.53
C CYS A 22 6.39 -4.49 -3.31
N VAL A 23 7.49 -4.40 -4.02
CA VAL A 23 8.62 -5.31 -3.84
C VAL A 23 9.56 -4.72 -2.81
N VAL A 24 9.91 -5.53 -1.81
CA VAL A 24 10.77 -5.12 -0.71
C VAL A 24 12.16 -5.70 -0.93
N SER A 25 13.20 -4.86 -0.87
CA SER A 25 14.58 -5.27 -0.90
C SER A 25 15.24 -4.97 0.44
N GLY A 26 16.15 -5.83 0.86
CA GLY A 26 16.83 -5.72 2.14
C GLY A 26 16.35 -6.75 3.14
N SER A 27 16.71 -6.56 4.42
CA SER A 27 16.34 -7.50 5.47
C SER A 27 14.91 -7.25 5.92
N ILE A 28 14.06 -8.28 5.83
CA ILE A 28 12.67 -8.20 6.26
C ILE A 28 12.43 -8.75 7.66
N PHE A 29 13.46 -9.27 8.33
CA PHE A 29 13.28 -9.93 9.61
C PHE A 29 12.82 -9.01 10.74
N ALA A 30 13.13 -7.73 10.62
CA ALA A 30 12.78 -6.75 11.64
C ALA A 30 11.53 -5.93 11.31
N ILE A 31 10.84 -6.25 10.22
CA ILE A 31 9.63 -5.54 9.83
C ILE A 31 8.52 -5.92 10.79
N ASN A 32 7.89 -4.91 11.39
CA ASN A 32 6.76 -5.07 12.28
C ASN A 32 5.42 -4.92 11.54
N THR A 33 5.31 -3.86 10.75
CA THR A 33 4.12 -3.57 9.94
C THR A 33 4.52 -3.18 8.54
N MET A 34 3.71 -3.59 7.57
CA MET A 34 3.82 -3.16 6.18
C MET A 34 2.46 -2.78 5.66
N GLY A 35 2.43 -1.92 4.68
CA GLY A 35 1.16 -1.62 4.06
C GLY A 35 1.18 -0.44 3.13
N TRP A 36 0.00 0.17 2.98
CA TRP A 36 -0.28 1.16 1.97
C TRP A 36 -0.89 2.39 2.60
N TYR A 37 -0.38 3.53 2.19
CA TYR A 37 -0.91 4.85 2.48
C TYR A 37 -1.24 5.53 1.16
N ARG A 38 -2.07 6.57 1.19
CA ARG A 38 -2.36 7.35 -0.01
C ARG A 38 -2.40 8.83 0.30
N GLN A 39 -2.13 9.63 -0.70
CA GLN A 39 -2.22 11.08 -0.59
C GLN A 39 -2.89 11.63 -1.84
N ALA A 40 -4.09 12.19 -1.65
CA ALA A 40 -4.82 12.88 -2.69
C ALA A 40 -4.32 14.33 -2.81
N PRO A 41 -4.51 14.98 -3.98
CA PRO A 41 -4.07 16.36 -4.16
C PRO A 41 -4.65 17.30 -3.08
N GLY A 42 -3.76 18.07 -2.47
CA GLY A 42 -4.14 19.05 -1.44
C GLY A 42 -4.55 18.45 -0.10
N LYS A 43 -4.42 17.15 0.08
CA LYS A 43 -4.80 16.47 1.33
C LYS A 43 -3.58 15.87 2.01
N GLN A 44 -3.75 15.49 3.26
CA GLN A 44 -2.71 14.80 4.02
C GLN A 44 -2.65 13.32 3.61
N ARG A 45 -1.47 12.73 3.80
CA ARG A 45 -1.30 11.29 3.62
C ARG A 45 -2.13 10.55 4.66
N GLU A 46 -2.86 9.53 4.23
CA GLU A 46 -3.71 8.72 5.10
C GLU A 46 -3.42 7.23 4.95
N LEU A 47 -3.64 6.48 6.02
CA LEU A 47 -3.55 5.03 6.00
C LEU A 47 -4.65 4.45 5.13
N VAL A 48 -4.30 3.46 4.31
CA VAL A 48 -5.25 2.70 3.50
C VAL A 48 -5.42 1.31 4.10
N ALA A 49 -4.35 0.54 4.17
CA ALA A 49 -4.36 -0.83 4.70
C ALA A 49 -2.97 -1.20 5.18
N THR A 50 -2.88 -1.81 6.34
CA THR A 50 -1.63 -2.30 6.89
C THR A 50 -1.77 -3.74 7.35
N MET A 51 -0.66 -4.45 7.36
CA MET A 51 -0.56 -5.83 7.82
C MET A 51 0.57 -5.94 8.82
N HIS A 52 0.26 -6.46 9.99
CA HIS A 52 1.24 -6.77 11.02
C HIS A 52 1.99 -8.06 10.68
N SER A 53 3.20 -8.20 11.19
CA SER A 53 4.03 -9.41 10.95
C SER A 53 3.33 -10.70 11.33
N TYR A 54 2.40 -10.66 12.29
CA TYR A 54 1.59 -11.82 12.69
C TYR A 54 0.39 -12.08 11.77
N GLY A 55 0.17 -11.25 10.76
CA GLY A 55 -0.90 -11.44 9.79
C GLY A 55 -2.18 -10.63 10.07
N SER A 56 -2.31 -9.97 11.20
CA SER A 56 -3.47 -9.11 11.44
C SER A 56 -3.45 -7.90 10.50
N THR A 57 -4.62 -7.45 10.08
CA THR A 57 -4.78 -6.37 9.12
C THR A 57 -5.60 -5.23 9.71
N ASN A 58 -5.35 -4.02 9.20
CA ASN A 58 -6.09 -2.83 9.58
C ASN A 58 -6.41 -2.04 8.30
N TYR A 59 -7.66 -1.66 8.13
CA TYR A 59 -8.14 -0.94 6.95
C TYR A 59 -8.77 0.38 7.35
N ALA A 60 -8.57 1.41 6.53
CA ALA A 60 -9.38 2.62 6.64
C ALA A 60 -10.85 2.29 6.38
N ASP A 61 -11.75 2.97 7.09
CA ASP A 61 -13.20 2.70 6.94
C ASP A 61 -13.68 2.90 5.51
N SER A 62 -13.10 3.88 4.81
CA SER A 62 -13.48 4.20 3.43
C SER A 62 -13.17 3.11 2.41
N VAL A 63 -12.30 2.15 2.76
CA VAL A 63 -11.87 1.10 1.82
C VAL A 63 -12.28 -0.31 2.26
N LYS A 64 -12.82 -0.46 3.46
CA LYS A 64 -13.27 -1.77 3.96
C LYS A 64 -14.26 -2.39 2.99
N GLY A 65 -14.07 -3.70 2.72
CA GLY A 65 -14.93 -4.45 1.81
C GLY A 65 -14.62 -4.25 0.34
N ARG A 66 -13.78 -3.27 -0.01
CA ARG A 66 -13.37 -3.01 -1.40
C ARG A 66 -11.91 -3.33 -1.65
N PHE A 67 -11.03 -3.05 -0.68
CA PHE A 67 -9.59 -3.26 -0.80
C PHE A 67 -9.17 -4.41 0.10
N THR A 68 -8.18 -5.18 -0.39
CA THR A 68 -7.60 -6.30 0.36
C THR A 68 -6.09 -6.23 0.28
N ILE A 69 -5.43 -6.19 1.44
CA ILE A 69 -3.99 -6.30 1.54
C ILE A 69 -3.59 -7.76 1.70
N SER A 70 -2.51 -8.15 1.04
CA SER A 70 -1.94 -9.50 1.16
C SER A 70 -0.44 -9.42 0.94
N ARG A 71 0.25 -10.52 1.21
CA ARG A 71 1.70 -10.59 0.99
C ARG A 71 2.09 -11.99 0.52
N ASP A 72 3.21 -12.01 -0.22
CA ASP A 72 3.91 -13.23 -0.60
C ASP A 72 5.35 -13.10 -0.07
N ASN A 73 5.65 -13.82 1.01
CA ASN A 73 6.94 -13.72 1.67
C ASN A 73 8.08 -14.24 0.78
N ALA A 74 7.82 -15.29 -0.01
CA ALA A 74 8.83 -15.84 -0.91
C ALA A 74 9.26 -14.83 -1.97
N LYS A 75 8.31 -14.01 -2.43
CA LYS A 75 8.58 -12.95 -3.42
C LYS A 75 8.92 -11.61 -2.78
N LYS A 76 8.89 -11.52 -1.46
CA LYS A 76 9.09 -10.26 -0.72
C LYS A 76 8.19 -9.16 -1.26
N THR A 77 6.93 -9.48 -1.51
CA THR A 77 5.98 -8.57 -2.15
C THR A 77 4.74 -8.41 -1.32
N VAL A 78 4.28 -7.18 -1.21
CA VAL A 78 3.00 -6.83 -0.58
C VAL A 78 2.06 -6.33 -1.68
N TYR A 79 0.81 -6.77 -1.64
CA TYR A 79 -0.20 -6.44 -2.63
C TYR A 79 -1.33 -5.64 -2.02
N LEU A 80 -1.93 -4.79 -2.84
CA LEU A 80 -3.20 -4.16 -2.51
C LEU A 80 -4.15 -4.40 -3.69
N GLN A 81 -5.14 -5.28 -3.49
CA GLN A 81 -6.20 -5.48 -4.46
C GLN A 81 -7.27 -4.43 -4.22
N MET A 82 -7.52 -3.60 -5.23
CA MET A 82 -8.48 -2.50 -5.14
C MET A 82 -9.64 -2.79 -6.07
N ASN A 83 -10.81 -3.04 -5.52
CA ASN A 83 -12.04 -3.27 -6.27
C ASN A 83 -13.03 -2.13 -6.07
N SER A 84 -14.01 -2.05 -6.97
CA SER A 84 -15.07 -1.05 -6.88
C SER A 84 -14.52 0.36 -6.71
N LEU A 85 -13.54 0.71 -7.52
CA LEU A 85 -12.84 2.00 -7.41
C LEU A 85 -13.77 3.16 -7.66
N LYS A 86 -13.56 4.23 -6.91
CA LYS A 86 -14.33 5.48 -6.94
C LYS A 86 -13.40 6.66 -7.29
N PRO A 87 -13.94 7.75 -7.86
CA PRO A 87 -13.12 8.96 -8.07
C PRO A 87 -12.41 9.44 -6.81
N ALA A 88 -13.03 9.28 -5.63
CA ALA A 88 -12.42 9.64 -4.35
C ALA A 88 -11.19 8.80 -3.99
N ASP A 89 -10.96 7.68 -4.67
CA ASP A 89 -9.76 6.86 -4.47
C ASP A 89 -8.55 7.38 -5.25
N THR A 90 -8.72 8.40 -6.09
CA THR A 90 -7.64 9.02 -6.85
C THR A 90 -6.60 9.61 -5.90
N ALA A 91 -5.37 9.13 -6.00
CA ALA A 91 -4.28 9.55 -5.11
C ALA A 91 -2.97 8.93 -5.59
N VAL A 92 -1.86 9.39 -5.01
CA VAL A 92 -0.60 8.66 -5.06
C VAL A 92 -0.63 7.66 -3.90
N TYR A 93 -0.39 6.40 -4.20
CA TYR A 93 -0.35 5.30 -3.22
C TYR A 93 1.10 4.96 -2.91
N TYR A 94 1.41 4.94 -1.62
CA TYR A 94 2.75 4.69 -1.10
C TYR A 94 2.79 3.39 -0.31
N CYS A 95 3.79 2.58 -0.60
CA CYS A 95 4.15 1.45 0.22
C CYS A 95 4.97 1.94 1.42
N HIS A 96 4.74 1.34 2.57
CA HIS A 96 5.40 1.69 3.82
C HIS A 96 5.78 0.43 4.57
N ALA A 97 6.94 0.45 5.19
CA ALA A 97 7.36 -0.60 6.11
C ALA A 97 7.97 0.04 7.35
N ASP A 98 7.65 -0.55 8.48
CA ASP A 98 8.17 -0.17 9.79
C ASP A 98 9.24 -1.17 10.17
N ASP A 99 10.50 -0.72 10.18
CA ASP A 99 11.66 -1.54 10.51
C ASP A 99 12.09 -1.24 11.94
N THR A 100 11.95 -2.23 12.82
CA THR A 100 12.33 -2.08 14.24
C THR A 100 13.71 -2.64 14.55
N GLY A 101 14.42 -3.22 13.58
CA GLY A 101 15.73 -3.84 13.80
C GLY A 101 16.84 -2.84 14.15
N TRP A 102 16.66 -1.59 13.78
CA TRP A 102 17.64 -0.50 14.01
C TRP A 102 16.99 0.68 14.75
N GLY A 103 16.07 0.38 15.67
CA GLY A 103 15.18 1.36 16.21
C GLY A 103 13.95 1.47 15.30
N THR A 104 13.07 2.42 15.55
CA THR A 104 11.91 2.60 14.69
C THR A 104 12.31 3.42 13.47
N VAL A 105 12.43 2.76 12.32
CA VAL A 105 12.76 3.42 11.05
C VAL A 105 11.64 3.13 10.06
N ASP A 106 11.02 4.21 9.58
CA ASP A 106 10.02 4.13 8.53
C ASP A 106 10.69 4.13 7.17
N SER A 107 10.31 3.19 6.33
CA SER A 107 10.74 3.14 4.93
C SER A 107 9.54 3.37 4.03
N TRP A 108 9.70 4.21 3.02
CA TRP A 108 8.66 4.59 2.09
C TRP A 108 9.11 4.32 0.67
N GLY A 109 8.17 3.85 -0.17
CA GLY A 109 8.37 3.85 -1.60
C GLY A 109 8.19 5.24 -2.20
N GLN A 110 8.43 5.37 -3.50
CA GLN A 110 8.30 6.65 -4.21
C GLN A 110 6.84 6.97 -4.58
N GLY A 111 5.98 5.99 -4.53
CA GLY A 111 4.58 6.14 -4.84
C GLY A 111 4.21 5.74 -6.26
N THR A 112 2.96 5.34 -6.44
CA THR A 112 2.39 5.04 -7.75
C THR A 112 1.05 5.76 -7.86
N GLN A 113 0.82 6.45 -8.98
CA GLN A 113 -0.41 7.22 -9.19
C GLN A 113 -1.55 6.29 -9.55
N VAL A 114 -2.68 6.47 -8.87
CA VAL A 114 -3.96 5.86 -9.24
C VAL A 114 -4.93 6.98 -9.55
N THR A 115 -5.52 6.95 -10.74
CA THR A 115 -6.51 7.92 -11.18
C THR A 115 -7.79 7.18 -11.58
N VAL A 116 -8.89 7.52 -10.93
CA VAL A 116 -10.21 6.93 -11.19
C VAL A 116 -11.08 8.01 -11.81
N SER A 117 -11.36 7.88 -13.12
CA SER A 117 -12.06 8.91 -13.88
C SER A 117 -12.77 8.28 -15.07
N SER A 118 -13.95 8.78 -15.37
CA SER A 118 -14.69 8.36 -16.57
C SER A 118 -14.27 9.14 -17.81
#